data_6a26e1e3f9f458f971e1198839adc8fe
#
_entry.id   6a26e1e3f9f458f971e1198839adc8fe
#
_cell.length_a   1.000
_cell.length_b   1.000
_cell.length_c   1.000
_cell.angle_alpha   90.00
_cell.angle_beta   90.00
_cell.angle_gamma   90.00
#
_symmetry.space_group_name_H-M   'P 1'
#
loop_
_entity.id
_entity.type
_entity.pdbx_description
1 polymer ?
#
loop_
_entity_poly.entity_id
_entity_poly.type
_entity_poly.pdbx_seq_one_letter_code
_entity_poly.pdbx_strand_id
1 'polypeptide(L)'
;MNKSFTLPVQIKAVGDDGTFSGYAATFGNIDKGDDIIVKGAFADYLMSIGNNYPSVCWQHETDEPIGITTLMREDEIGLYVEGKLILEVQQAAEARVLAKAGAVKGLSIGYWVNEREYNSEGIRLLKKLSLYEYSFVTCPMNEMAKFSNVKTAKLTSLRECEIYLRDVCGLSRSESKTLIAKIKCVRDADHDETSELMQSLQKLKQTLAG
;
A
#
# COMPACT_ATOMS: atom_id res chain seq x y z
N MET A 1 11.65 21.93 12.59
CA MET A 1 11.69 20.48 12.83
C MET A 1 10.30 19.93 12.55
N ASN A 2 10.07 19.41 11.35
CA ASN A 2 8.80 18.76 10.99
C ASN A 2 8.86 17.32 11.49
N LYS A 3 8.05 17.01 12.52
CA LYS A 3 7.85 15.64 12.97
C LYS A 3 6.85 14.98 12.02
N SER A 4 7.33 14.14 11.13
CA SER A 4 6.49 13.20 10.37
C SER A 4 5.96 12.13 11.32
N PHE A 5 4.65 12.13 11.57
CA PHE A 5 3.99 11.04 12.28
C PHE A 5 3.62 9.96 11.25
N THR A 6 4.42 8.91 11.19
CA THR A 6 4.04 7.70 10.46
C THR A 6 3.16 6.86 11.39
N LEU A 7 1.86 6.83 11.13
CA LEU A 7 0.96 5.91 11.81
C LEU A 7 1.21 4.49 11.28
N PRO A 8 1.47 3.49 12.14
CA PRO A 8 1.57 2.12 11.71
C PRO A 8 0.18 1.61 11.34
N VAL A 9 -0.13 1.58 10.06
CA VAL A 9 -1.37 0.99 9.57
C VAL A 9 -1.16 -0.51 9.46
N GLN A 10 -1.59 -1.27 10.47
CA GLN A 10 -1.71 -2.72 10.36
C GLN A 10 -2.94 -3.02 9.50
N ILE A 11 -2.72 -3.50 8.29
CA ILE A 11 -3.80 -3.82 7.37
C ILE A 11 -3.86 -5.34 7.18
N LYS A 12 -5.02 -5.94 7.49
CA LYS A 12 -5.32 -7.34 7.20
C LYS A 12 -5.57 -7.48 5.69
N ALA A 13 -4.59 -7.94 4.98
CA ALA A 13 -4.53 -7.82 3.53
C ALA A 13 -4.70 -9.11 2.76
N VAL A 14 -5.11 -10.21 3.40
CA VAL A 14 -5.38 -11.47 2.70
C VAL A 14 -6.84 -11.85 2.90
N GLY A 15 -7.59 -11.92 1.80
CA GLY A 15 -8.99 -12.32 1.78
C GLY A 15 -9.19 -13.81 2.12
N ASP A 16 -10.43 -14.18 2.47
CA ASP A 16 -10.79 -15.60 2.69
C ASP A 16 -10.71 -16.42 1.40
N ASP A 17 -10.86 -15.77 0.26
CA ASP A 17 -10.72 -16.32 -1.08
C ASP A 17 -9.27 -16.37 -1.60
N GLY A 18 -8.28 -16.02 -0.76
CA GLY A 18 -6.87 -15.97 -1.11
C GLY A 18 -6.42 -14.70 -1.82
N THR A 19 -7.30 -13.76 -2.13
CA THR A 19 -6.90 -12.49 -2.74
C THR A 19 -6.05 -11.66 -1.77
N PHE A 20 -5.05 -10.98 -2.29
CA PHE A 20 -4.20 -10.09 -1.50
C PHE A 20 -3.76 -8.88 -2.32
N SER A 21 -3.35 -7.85 -1.62
CA SER A 21 -2.70 -6.68 -2.22
C SER A 21 -1.70 -6.07 -1.25
N GLY A 22 -0.72 -5.35 -1.77
CA GLY A 22 0.28 -4.68 -0.94
C GLY A 22 1.41 -4.09 -1.75
N TYR A 23 2.37 -3.53 -1.02
CA TYR A 23 3.61 -3.08 -1.61
C TYR A 23 4.68 -4.16 -1.44
N ALA A 24 5.23 -4.66 -2.55
CA ALA A 24 6.35 -5.60 -2.54
C ALA A 24 7.68 -4.90 -2.24
N ALA A 25 7.78 -3.61 -2.56
CA ALA A 25 8.87 -2.72 -2.19
C ALA A 25 8.34 -1.29 -2.07
N THR A 26 9.00 -0.44 -1.25
CA THR A 26 8.69 1.00 -1.16
C THR A 26 9.92 1.83 -1.53
N PHE A 27 9.67 3.06 -2.01
CA PHE A 27 10.72 3.96 -2.46
C PHE A 27 11.23 4.89 -1.35
N GLY A 28 12.50 5.28 -1.45
CA GLY A 28 13.09 6.37 -0.68
C GLY A 28 13.43 6.06 0.77
N ASN A 29 13.08 4.90 1.30
CA ASN A 29 13.52 4.47 2.62
C ASN A 29 14.74 3.55 2.53
N ILE A 30 15.59 3.57 3.55
CA ILE A 30 16.67 2.61 3.70
C ILE A 30 16.07 1.28 4.15
N ASP A 31 16.39 0.21 3.45
CA ASP A 31 16.01 -1.15 3.82
C ASP A 31 17.07 -1.80 4.74
N LYS A 32 16.85 -3.07 5.13
CA LYS A 32 17.78 -3.80 6.00
C LYS A 32 19.12 -4.18 5.33
N GLY A 33 19.21 -4.01 4.02
CA GLY A 33 20.43 -4.20 3.23
C GLY A 33 21.22 -2.91 3.03
N ASP A 34 20.83 -1.83 3.72
CA ASP A 34 21.36 -0.47 3.56
C ASP A 34 21.20 0.07 2.13
N ASP A 35 20.10 -0.35 1.45
CA ASP A 35 19.75 0.07 0.12
C ASP A 35 18.56 1.04 0.12
N ILE A 36 18.53 1.92 -0.86
CA ILE A 36 17.39 2.76 -1.18
C ILE A 36 16.93 2.44 -2.61
N ILE A 37 15.69 1.97 -2.75
CA ILE A 37 15.07 1.84 -4.07
C ILE A 37 14.53 3.21 -4.46
N VAL A 38 14.96 3.72 -5.62
CA VAL A 38 14.48 5.01 -6.10
C VAL A 38 13.22 4.82 -6.94
N LYS A 39 12.36 5.83 -6.97
CA LYS A 39 11.17 5.83 -7.81
C LYS A 39 11.56 5.67 -9.29
N GLY A 40 10.84 4.83 -10.02
CA GLY A 40 11.14 4.46 -11.40
C GLY A 40 12.04 3.24 -11.55
N ALA A 41 12.52 2.65 -10.45
CA ALA A 41 13.46 1.54 -10.48
C ALA A 41 12.93 0.29 -11.21
N PHE A 42 11.61 0.09 -11.24
CA PHE A 42 10.97 -1.06 -11.91
C PHE A 42 10.34 -0.70 -13.27
N ALA A 43 10.40 0.56 -13.71
CA ALA A 43 9.68 1.02 -14.90
C ALA A 43 10.07 0.24 -16.17
N ASP A 44 11.38 0.09 -16.44
CA ASP A 44 11.88 -0.65 -17.62
C ASP A 44 11.48 -2.13 -17.53
N TYR A 45 11.57 -2.73 -16.35
CA TYR A 45 11.18 -4.11 -16.12
C TYR A 45 9.69 -4.32 -16.39
N LEU A 46 8.81 -3.51 -15.79
CA LEU A 46 7.36 -3.60 -15.96
C LEU A 46 6.96 -3.42 -17.43
N MET A 47 7.61 -2.51 -18.15
CA MET A 47 7.38 -2.32 -19.57
C MET A 47 7.79 -3.57 -20.38
N SER A 48 8.89 -4.22 -20.00
CA SER A 48 9.42 -5.40 -20.73
C SER A 48 8.57 -6.65 -20.55
N ILE A 49 7.97 -6.84 -19.36
CA ILE A 49 7.18 -8.05 -19.07
C ILE A 49 5.69 -7.91 -19.45
N GLY A 50 5.19 -6.68 -19.64
CA GLY A 50 3.77 -6.43 -19.87
C GLY A 50 2.91 -7.03 -18.75
N ASN A 51 2.05 -7.98 -19.07
CA ASN A 51 1.19 -8.69 -18.12
C ASN A 51 1.75 -10.07 -17.68
N ASN A 52 2.99 -10.39 -18.09
CA ASN A 52 3.63 -11.65 -17.71
C ASN A 52 4.34 -11.50 -16.34
N TYR A 53 3.55 -11.31 -15.31
CA TYR A 53 4.03 -11.07 -13.95
C TYR A 53 4.68 -12.31 -13.34
N PRO A 54 5.68 -12.14 -12.43
CA PRO A 54 6.27 -13.24 -11.67
C PRO A 54 5.23 -13.88 -10.73
N SER A 55 5.44 -15.16 -10.42
CA SER A 55 4.65 -15.86 -9.42
C SER A 55 4.91 -15.33 -8.02
N VAL A 56 3.96 -15.59 -7.12
CA VAL A 56 4.12 -15.35 -5.69
C VAL A 56 4.73 -16.57 -5.05
N CYS A 57 5.84 -16.41 -4.35
CA CYS A 57 6.55 -17.49 -3.70
C CYS A 57 6.43 -17.45 -2.16
N TRP A 58 6.90 -18.50 -1.52
CA TRP A 58 7.01 -18.61 -0.07
C TRP A 58 8.44 -18.38 0.38
N GLN A 59 8.68 -17.41 1.28
CA GLN A 59 9.97 -17.17 1.96
C GLN A 59 11.20 -17.10 1.03
N HIS A 60 11.05 -16.60 -0.19
CA HIS A 60 12.08 -16.55 -1.24
C HIS A 60 12.47 -17.90 -1.87
N GLU A 61 11.70 -18.97 -1.61
CA GLU A 61 11.87 -20.26 -2.24
C GLU A 61 11.18 -20.25 -3.62
N THR A 62 11.96 -20.16 -4.68
CA THR A 62 11.44 -20.00 -6.05
C THR A 62 10.78 -21.26 -6.61
N ASP A 63 11.04 -22.42 -6.03
CA ASP A 63 10.42 -23.70 -6.29
C ASP A 63 9.15 -23.95 -5.47
N GLU A 64 8.79 -23.01 -4.57
CA GLU A 64 7.55 -23.04 -3.80
C GLU A 64 6.59 -21.89 -4.19
N PRO A 65 6.02 -21.91 -5.40
CA PRO A 65 5.01 -20.93 -5.78
C PRO A 65 3.71 -21.16 -5.02
N ILE A 66 3.18 -20.12 -4.39
CA ILE A 66 1.94 -20.18 -3.60
C ILE A 66 0.78 -19.42 -4.23
N GLY A 67 1.01 -18.69 -5.31
CA GLY A 67 -0.03 -17.89 -5.92
C GLY A 67 0.38 -17.23 -7.23
N ILE A 68 -0.58 -16.49 -7.78
CA ILE A 68 -0.41 -15.74 -9.02
C ILE A 68 -0.53 -14.24 -8.77
N THR A 69 0.17 -13.46 -9.58
CA THR A 69 0.03 -12.00 -9.63
C THR A 69 -1.04 -11.62 -10.63
N THR A 70 -1.98 -10.77 -10.24
CA THR A 70 -3.04 -10.25 -11.12
C THR A 70 -2.79 -8.82 -11.57
N LEU A 71 -2.03 -8.06 -10.78
CA LEU A 71 -1.61 -6.69 -11.11
C LEU A 71 -0.25 -6.40 -10.48
N MET A 72 0.62 -5.73 -11.23
CA MET A 72 1.86 -5.18 -10.73
C MET A 72 2.10 -3.81 -11.37
N ARG A 73 2.37 -2.78 -10.57
CA ARG A 73 2.62 -1.42 -11.05
C ARG A 73 3.45 -0.62 -10.06
N GLU A 74 4.16 0.37 -10.54
CA GLU A 74 4.71 1.43 -9.71
C GLU A 74 3.68 2.54 -9.44
N ASP A 75 3.74 3.13 -8.25
CA ASP A 75 3.07 4.38 -7.93
C ASP A 75 3.99 5.31 -7.10
N GLU A 76 3.42 6.30 -6.42
CA GLU A 76 4.20 7.25 -5.62
C GLU A 76 4.85 6.63 -4.38
N ILE A 77 4.36 5.48 -3.93
CA ILE A 77 4.81 4.80 -2.69
C ILE A 77 5.84 3.73 -3.02
N GLY A 78 5.63 2.95 -4.08
CA GLY A 78 6.48 1.81 -4.38
C GLY A 78 5.96 0.90 -5.48
N LEU A 79 6.41 -0.35 -5.44
CA LEU A 79 5.94 -1.44 -6.30
C LEU A 79 4.70 -2.07 -5.68
N TYR A 80 3.53 -1.64 -6.15
CA TYR A 80 2.23 -2.17 -5.74
C TYR A 80 1.89 -3.44 -6.50
N VAL A 81 1.37 -4.43 -5.78
CA VAL A 81 0.98 -5.73 -6.34
C VAL A 81 -0.41 -6.14 -5.84
N GLU A 82 -1.14 -6.83 -6.72
CA GLU A 82 -2.33 -7.60 -6.38
C GLU A 82 -2.12 -9.04 -6.85
N GLY A 83 -2.68 -9.98 -6.12
CA GLY A 83 -2.56 -11.38 -6.45
C GLY A 83 -3.58 -12.26 -5.77
N LYS A 84 -3.48 -13.54 -6.06
CA LYS A 84 -4.34 -14.55 -5.45
C LYS A 84 -3.52 -15.78 -5.09
N LEU A 85 -3.61 -16.19 -3.83
CA LEU A 85 -3.09 -17.46 -3.35
C LEU A 85 -3.93 -18.61 -3.93
N ILE A 86 -3.28 -19.67 -4.36
CA ILE A 86 -3.92 -20.89 -4.87
C ILE A 86 -4.18 -21.79 -3.67
N LEU A 87 -5.35 -21.65 -3.04
CA LEU A 87 -5.66 -22.29 -1.74
C LEU A 87 -5.74 -23.82 -1.80
N GLU A 88 -5.78 -24.39 -2.99
CA GLU A 88 -5.65 -25.85 -3.25
C GLU A 88 -4.21 -26.34 -3.01
N VAL A 89 -3.23 -25.46 -3.00
CA VAL A 89 -1.85 -25.76 -2.59
C VAL A 89 -1.76 -25.60 -1.08
N GLN A 90 -1.31 -26.64 -0.39
CA GLN A 90 -1.24 -26.67 1.07
C GLN A 90 -0.45 -25.46 1.63
N GLN A 91 0.74 -25.20 1.09
CA GLN A 91 1.59 -24.08 1.52
C GLN A 91 0.90 -22.72 1.36
N ALA A 92 0.10 -22.52 0.30
CA ALA A 92 -0.66 -21.30 0.08
C ALA A 92 -1.80 -21.13 1.10
N ALA A 93 -2.49 -22.22 1.45
CA ALA A 93 -3.52 -22.19 2.49
C ALA A 93 -2.92 -21.86 3.86
N GLU A 94 -1.77 -22.43 4.20
CA GLU A 94 -1.02 -22.16 5.43
C GLU A 94 -0.50 -20.71 5.43
N ALA A 95 0.09 -20.24 4.33
CA ALA A 95 0.55 -18.87 4.17
C ALA A 95 -0.56 -17.84 4.41
N ARG A 96 -1.78 -18.11 3.89
CA ARG A 96 -2.96 -17.27 4.15
C ARG A 96 -3.30 -17.21 5.64
N VAL A 97 -3.34 -18.36 6.32
CA VAL A 97 -3.63 -18.42 7.76
C VAL A 97 -2.58 -17.62 8.56
N LEU A 98 -1.31 -17.83 8.24
CA LEU A 98 -0.20 -17.14 8.90
C LEU A 98 -0.20 -15.63 8.64
N ALA A 99 -0.52 -15.21 7.42
CA ALA A 99 -0.63 -13.79 7.08
C ALA A 99 -1.82 -13.12 7.80
N LYS A 100 -2.98 -13.78 7.86
CA LYS A 100 -4.15 -13.30 8.62
C LYS A 100 -3.88 -13.22 10.12
N ALA A 101 -3.09 -14.13 10.66
CA ALA A 101 -2.67 -14.13 12.06
C ALA A 101 -1.54 -13.11 12.35
N GLY A 102 -0.93 -12.50 11.31
CA GLY A 102 0.19 -11.56 11.44
C GLY A 102 1.54 -12.21 11.70
N ALA A 103 1.65 -13.54 11.55
CA ALA A 103 2.92 -14.26 11.63
C ALA A 103 3.78 -14.00 10.39
N VAL A 104 3.16 -13.98 9.21
CA VAL A 104 3.75 -13.48 7.96
C VAL A 104 3.43 -12.00 7.87
N LYS A 105 4.46 -11.15 7.83
CA LYS A 105 4.32 -9.71 8.08
C LYS A 105 4.22 -8.87 6.82
N GLY A 106 4.68 -9.38 5.69
CA GLY A 106 4.67 -8.59 4.48
C GLY A 106 5.19 -9.34 3.25
N LEU A 107 5.53 -8.54 2.26
CA LEU A 107 6.11 -8.98 1.01
C LEU A 107 7.60 -8.62 0.96
N SER A 108 8.36 -9.37 0.20
CA SER A 108 9.76 -9.09 -0.10
C SER A 108 10.04 -9.48 -1.55
N ILE A 109 10.99 -8.84 -2.19
CA ILE A 109 11.32 -9.05 -3.59
C ILE A 109 12.67 -9.74 -3.75
N GLY A 110 12.76 -10.67 -4.70
CA GLY A 110 14.00 -11.16 -5.27
C GLY A 110 14.28 -10.45 -6.60
N TYR A 111 15.45 -9.84 -6.75
CA TYR A 111 15.72 -8.96 -7.88
C TYR A 111 17.17 -8.98 -8.33
N TRP A 112 17.38 -8.61 -9.59
CA TRP A 112 18.67 -8.29 -10.17
C TRP A 112 18.87 -6.78 -10.19
N VAL A 113 20.06 -6.30 -9.83
CA VAL A 113 20.44 -4.88 -9.91
C VAL A 113 21.03 -4.60 -11.28
N ASN A 114 20.27 -3.90 -12.13
CA ASN A 114 20.69 -3.52 -13.47
C ASN A 114 21.46 -2.19 -13.47
N GLU A 115 21.04 -1.24 -12.59
CA GLU A 115 21.70 0.07 -12.43
C GLU A 115 21.68 0.51 -10.97
N ARG A 116 22.81 1.02 -10.50
CA ARG A 116 22.96 1.57 -9.14
C ARG A 116 23.94 2.74 -9.13
N GLU A 117 23.81 3.57 -8.10
CA GLU A 117 24.80 4.59 -7.73
C GLU A 117 24.91 4.66 -6.19
N TYR A 118 25.85 5.46 -5.68
CA TYR A 118 25.99 5.71 -4.24
C TYR A 118 25.76 7.18 -3.98
N ASN A 119 25.01 7.50 -2.92
CA ASN A 119 24.85 8.87 -2.47
C ASN A 119 26.08 9.38 -1.71
N SER A 120 26.07 10.63 -1.27
CA SER A 120 27.16 11.26 -0.51
C SER A 120 27.44 10.59 0.84
N GLU A 121 26.52 9.81 1.37
CA GLU A 121 26.64 9.07 2.63
C GLU A 121 27.13 7.62 2.41
N GLY A 122 27.37 7.23 1.17
CA GLY A 122 27.80 5.88 0.80
C GLY A 122 26.66 4.85 0.73
N ILE A 123 25.40 5.29 0.83
CA ILE A 123 24.23 4.41 0.71
C ILE A 123 24.00 4.09 -0.76
N ARG A 124 23.71 2.82 -1.05
CA ARG A 124 23.47 2.35 -2.41
C ARG A 124 22.05 2.70 -2.87
N LEU A 125 21.97 3.46 -3.96
CA LEU A 125 20.72 3.82 -4.63
C LEU A 125 20.47 2.84 -5.78
N LEU A 126 19.38 2.08 -5.69
CA LEU A 126 18.98 1.10 -6.69
C LEU A 126 18.11 1.80 -7.73
N LYS A 127 18.65 2.00 -8.94
CA LYS A 127 18.03 2.83 -9.99
C LYS A 127 17.26 2.02 -11.01
N LYS A 128 17.73 0.78 -11.33
CA LYS A 128 17.02 -0.13 -12.22
C LYS A 128 17.11 -1.55 -11.69
N LEU A 129 15.96 -2.16 -11.54
CA LEU A 129 15.80 -3.50 -11.00
C LEU A 129 14.95 -4.37 -11.94
N SER A 130 15.28 -5.66 -12.00
CA SER A 130 14.43 -6.68 -12.63
C SER A 130 14.11 -7.74 -11.59
N LEU A 131 12.83 -8.07 -11.44
CA LEU A 131 12.40 -9.10 -10.49
C LEU A 131 12.54 -10.49 -11.10
N TYR A 132 12.91 -11.46 -10.27
CA TYR A 132 12.74 -12.88 -10.59
C TYR A 132 11.62 -13.52 -9.74
N GLU A 133 11.30 -12.97 -8.57
CA GLU A 133 10.16 -13.38 -7.72
C GLU A 133 9.76 -12.26 -6.74
N TYR A 134 8.65 -12.43 -6.08
CA TYR A 134 8.35 -11.80 -4.80
C TYR A 134 7.60 -12.78 -3.90
N SER A 135 7.78 -12.63 -2.60
CA SER A 135 7.37 -13.64 -1.64
C SER A 135 6.58 -13.09 -0.46
N PHE A 136 5.74 -13.94 0.09
CA PHE A 136 5.22 -13.80 1.44
C PHE A 136 6.32 -14.14 2.43
N VAL A 137 6.67 -13.20 3.32
CA VAL A 137 7.80 -13.39 4.25
C VAL A 137 7.45 -13.00 5.69
N THR A 138 8.12 -13.69 6.64
CA THR A 138 8.03 -13.33 8.06
C THR A 138 8.79 -12.05 8.39
N CYS A 139 9.90 -11.80 7.69
CA CYS A 139 10.78 -10.65 7.91
C CYS A 139 11.09 -9.97 6.57
N PRO A 140 10.24 -9.03 6.09
CA PRO A 140 10.53 -8.31 4.86
C PRO A 140 11.81 -7.50 4.99
N MET A 141 12.61 -7.48 3.92
CA MET A 141 13.84 -6.68 3.83
C MET A 141 13.50 -5.19 3.93
N ASN A 142 12.51 -4.74 3.17
CA ASN A 142 11.94 -3.42 3.29
C ASN A 142 10.81 -3.45 4.33
N GLU A 143 11.03 -2.84 5.50
CA GLU A 143 10.06 -2.85 6.61
C GLU A 143 8.74 -2.14 6.28
N MET A 144 8.73 -1.31 5.25
CA MET A 144 7.54 -0.64 4.74
C MET A 144 6.78 -1.48 3.71
N ALA A 145 7.39 -2.55 3.17
CA ALA A 145 6.76 -3.50 2.25
C ALA A 145 5.77 -4.40 3.00
N LYS A 146 4.55 -3.92 3.16
CA LYS A 146 3.48 -4.60 3.91
C LYS A 146 2.29 -4.87 2.99
N PHE A 147 1.49 -5.85 3.38
CA PHE A 147 0.20 -6.05 2.76
C PHE A 147 -0.68 -4.80 2.94
N SER A 148 -1.33 -4.35 1.90
CA SER A 148 -2.33 -3.29 1.95
C SER A 148 -3.68 -3.83 1.50
N ASN A 149 -4.74 -3.59 2.27
CA ASN A 149 -6.10 -3.81 1.79
C ASN A 149 -6.51 -2.60 0.94
N VAL A 150 -6.21 -2.64 -0.34
CA VAL A 150 -6.83 -1.73 -1.31
C VAL A 150 -7.98 -2.43 -2.03
N LYS A 151 -8.89 -3.04 -1.30
CA LYS A 151 -10.29 -2.73 -1.58
C LYS A 151 -10.57 -1.49 -0.74
N THR A 152 -10.57 -0.32 -1.36
CA THR A 152 -11.46 0.74 -0.96
C THR A 152 -12.85 0.07 -0.95
N ALA A 153 -13.22 -0.54 0.17
CA ALA A 153 -14.59 -0.75 0.47
C ALA A 153 -15.17 0.65 0.25
N LYS A 154 -16.03 0.81 -0.73
CA LYS A 154 -16.84 2.02 -0.81
C LYS A 154 -17.55 2.01 0.52
N LEU A 155 -16.98 2.76 1.49
CA LEU A 155 -17.60 2.97 2.79
C LEU A 155 -18.82 3.82 2.49
N THR A 156 -19.95 3.17 2.24
CA THR A 156 -21.18 3.80 1.79
C THR A 156 -21.99 4.30 2.98
N SER A 157 -21.61 3.91 4.19
CA SER A 157 -22.28 4.30 5.42
C SER A 157 -21.31 4.62 6.56
N LEU A 158 -21.74 5.50 7.46
CA LEU A 158 -20.98 5.82 8.69
C LEU A 158 -20.79 4.60 9.60
N ARG A 159 -21.70 3.65 9.53
CA ARG A 159 -21.60 2.40 10.26
C ARG A 159 -20.47 1.53 9.73
N GLU A 160 -20.30 1.47 8.42
CA GLU A 160 -19.17 0.80 7.79
C GLU A 160 -17.84 1.50 8.10
N CYS A 161 -17.82 2.84 8.14
CA CYS A 161 -16.66 3.59 8.62
C CYS A 161 -16.33 3.26 10.09
N GLU A 162 -17.33 3.20 10.98
CA GLU A 162 -17.12 2.83 12.39
C GLU A 162 -16.54 1.42 12.51
N ILE A 163 -17.11 0.45 11.78
CA ILE A 163 -16.62 -0.94 11.75
C ILE A 163 -15.19 -0.98 11.22
N TYR A 164 -14.92 -0.31 10.12
CA TYR A 164 -13.57 -0.25 9.53
C TYR A 164 -12.53 0.34 10.50
N LEU A 165 -12.84 1.46 11.14
CA LEU A 165 -11.95 2.10 12.11
C LEU A 165 -11.68 1.21 13.34
N ARG A 166 -12.65 0.42 13.76
CA ARG A 166 -12.49 -0.51 14.87
C ARG A 166 -11.70 -1.76 14.48
N ASP A 167 -12.07 -2.38 13.37
CA ASP A 167 -11.56 -3.69 12.98
C ASP A 167 -10.18 -3.58 12.32
N VAL A 168 -9.91 -2.47 11.62
CA VAL A 168 -8.68 -2.26 10.85
C VAL A 168 -7.71 -1.35 11.59
N CYS A 169 -8.19 -0.24 12.16
CA CYS A 169 -7.33 0.72 12.86
C CYS A 169 -7.20 0.44 14.37
N GLY A 170 -7.87 -0.58 14.89
CA GLY A 170 -7.79 -0.97 16.30
C GLY A 170 -8.40 0.05 17.27
N LEU A 171 -9.19 1.01 16.76
CA LEU A 171 -9.84 2.02 17.60
C LEU A 171 -11.00 1.42 18.39
N SER A 172 -11.19 1.90 19.62
CA SER A 172 -12.40 1.59 20.38
C SER A 172 -13.63 2.21 19.72
N ARG A 173 -14.81 1.74 20.10
CA ARG A 173 -16.09 2.28 19.58
C ARG A 173 -16.25 3.78 19.83
N SER A 174 -15.79 4.27 20.99
CA SER A 174 -15.85 5.69 21.35
C SER A 174 -14.88 6.53 20.51
N GLU A 175 -13.66 6.06 20.31
CA GLU A 175 -12.65 6.75 19.46
C GLU A 175 -13.08 6.80 18.01
N SER A 176 -13.60 5.71 17.44
CA SER A 176 -14.11 5.66 16.08
C SER A 176 -15.24 6.67 15.86
N LYS A 177 -16.20 6.74 16.79
CA LYS A 177 -17.29 7.72 16.71
C LYS A 177 -16.80 9.16 16.83
N THR A 178 -15.86 9.41 17.73
CA THR A 178 -15.27 10.75 17.92
C THR A 178 -14.52 11.20 16.69
N LEU A 179 -13.74 10.31 16.05
CA LEU A 179 -13.02 10.60 14.81
C LEU A 179 -13.99 10.92 13.66
N ILE A 180 -15.02 10.10 13.47
CA ILE A 180 -16.05 10.33 12.45
C ILE A 180 -16.77 11.68 12.68
N ALA A 181 -17.07 12.02 13.91
CA ALA A 181 -17.71 13.30 14.24
C ALA A 181 -16.79 14.49 13.90
N LYS A 182 -15.50 14.41 14.22
CA LYS A 182 -14.51 15.44 13.86
C LYS A 182 -14.35 15.61 12.35
N ILE A 183 -14.28 14.50 11.60
CA ILE A 183 -14.19 14.56 10.12
C ILE A 183 -15.44 15.22 9.52
N LYS A 184 -16.62 14.96 10.06
CA LYS A 184 -17.85 15.63 9.64
C LYS A 184 -17.80 17.13 9.91
N CYS A 185 -17.41 17.55 11.12
CA CYS A 185 -17.28 18.97 11.45
C CYS A 185 -16.32 19.72 10.51
N VAL A 186 -15.17 19.12 10.17
CA VAL A 186 -14.21 19.72 9.21
C VAL A 186 -14.84 19.85 7.83
N ARG A 187 -15.51 18.81 7.33
CA ARG A 187 -16.17 18.84 6.02
C ARG A 187 -17.31 19.85 5.96
N ASP A 188 -18.09 19.95 7.02
CA ASP A 188 -19.22 20.89 7.08
C ASP A 188 -18.73 22.35 7.19
N ALA A 189 -17.59 22.60 7.84
CA ALA A 189 -16.91 23.90 7.85
C ALA A 189 -16.38 24.31 6.47
N ASP A 190 -15.70 23.38 5.77
CA ASP A 190 -15.22 23.62 4.38
C ASP A 190 -16.38 23.88 3.39
N HIS A 191 -17.56 23.28 3.66
CA HIS A 191 -18.75 23.48 2.82
C HIS A 191 -19.39 24.84 3.07
N ASP A 192 -19.34 25.35 4.30
CA ASP A 192 -19.84 26.70 4.65
C ASP A 192 -18.94 27.79 4.04
N GLU A 193 -17.61 27.68 4.14
CA GLU A 193 -16.68 28.62 3.51
C GLU A 193 -16.81 28.66 1.98
N THR A 194 -16.95 27.49 1.32
CA THR A 194 -17.18 27.44 -0.12
C THR A 194 -18.54 28.00 -0.52
N SER A 195 -19.58 27.83 0.31
CA SER A 195 -20.91 28.40 0.07
C SER A 195 -20.92 29.93 0.18
N GLU A 196 -20.23 30.50 1.21
CA GLU A 196 -20.09 31.95 1.37
C GLU A 196 -19.26 32.57 0.23
N LEU A 197 -18.20 31.89 -0.22
CA LEU A 197 -17.39 32.34 -1.36
C LEU A 197 -18.18 32.37 -2.66
N MET A 198 -19.00 31.34 -2.91
CA MET A 198 -19.89 31.26 -4.09
C MET A 198 -20.98 32.32 -4.06
N GLN A 199 -21.57 32.62 -2.91
CA GLN A 199 -22.53 33.71 -2.75
C GLN A 199 -21.90 35.09 -2.99
N SER A 200 -20.67 35.29 -2.51
CA SER A 200 -19.90 36.52 -2.73
C SER A 200 -19.55 36.74 -4.20
N LEU A 201 -19.15 35.67 -4.90
CA LEU A 201 -18.88 35.69 -6.34
C LEU A 201 -20.14 35.95 -7.18
N GLN A 202 -21.29 35.42 -6.78
CA GLN A 202 -22.57 35.73 -7.46
C GLN A 202 -22.99 37.19 -7.27
N LYS A 203 -22.82 37.74 -6.06
CA LYS A 203 -23.09 39.18 -5.81
C LYS A 203 -22.17 40.08 -6.64
N LEU A 204 -20.85 39.76 -6.73
CA LEU A 204 -19.94 40.49 -7.58
C LEU A 204 -20.31 40.47 -9.07
N LYS A 205 -20.72 39.31 -9.59
CA LYS A 205 -21.20 39.15 -10.97
C LYS A 205 -22.44 40.03 -11.25
N GLN A 206 -23.39 40.11 -10.32
CA GLN A 206 -24.58 40.94 -10.47
C GLN A 206 -24.27 42.44 -10.46
N THR A 207 -23.24 42.88 -9.67
CA THR A 207 -22.80 44.28 -9.58
C THR A 207 -22.02 44.72 -10.82
N LEU A 208 -21.35 43.81 -11.52
CA LEU A 208 -20.58 44.10 -12.75
C LEU A 208 -21.41 44.00 -14.04
N ALA A 209 -22.63 43.49 -13.96
CA ALA A 209 -23.55 43.31 -15.11
C ALA A 209 -24.65 44.40 -15.19
N GLY A 210 -24.66 45.38 -14.28
CA GLY A 210 -25.53 46.56 -14.30
C GLY A 210 -24.75 47.85 -14.50
#